data_7d1a3ae0740a24a490697cc4dbd32b5e
#
_entry.id   7d1a3ae0740a24a490697cc4dbd32b5e
#
_cell.length_a   1.000
_cell.length_b   1.000
_cell.length_c   1.000
_cell.angle_alpha   90.00
_cell.angle_beta   90.00
_cell.angle_gamma   90.00
#
_symmetry.space_group_name_H-M   'P 1'
#
loop_
_entity.id
_entity.type
_entity.pdbx_description
1 polymer ?
#
loop_
_entity_poly.entity_id
_entity_poly.type
_entity_poly.pdbx_seq_one_letter_code
_entity_poly.pdbx_strand_id
1 'polypeptide(L)'
;MKLIRFLTAASPDVCFGVVIQNQAVPFAVLQKKAGKATPHLADSRSYLANLPDSERVAKELLAWGDLHLGEFGTGECHPLEMVRLLEPVEVAALFDFGLTPRHLKNSAEVLMKYEKDNPQTAPLLQAFAKAVMAPKPKAAPGRPEALSYYKCNMNSIVGDGETVPWPPYTSRLDVEPELAVVYGNEKQPVAGFCIFNDVSARDVQPTEFVGGFCLTKDMSKGNQLGPYLVTSDEVGDPSCDARHSRSSLDDGGGRP
;
A
#
# COMPACT_ATOMS: atom_id res chain seq x y z
N MET A 1 -0.99 15.09 -4.67
CA MET A 1 -0.34 15.48 -3.38
C MET A 1 0.00 14.25 -2.55
N LYS A 2 0.99 14.36 -1.64
CA LYS A 2 1.44 13.28 -0.76
C LYS A 2 0.98 13.54 0.66
N LEU A 3 -0.02 12.79 1.12
CA LEU A 3 -0.55 12.85 2.48
C LEU A 3 0.21 11.88 3.38
N ILE A 4 0.42 12.28 4.63
CA ILE A 4 1.20 11.54 5.62
C ILE A 4 0.54 11.56 7.00
N ARG A 5 0.77 10.47 7.74
CA ARG A 5 0.63 10.42 9.20
C ARG A 5 2.02 10.25 9.79
N PHE A 6 2.32 11.00 10.82
CA PHE A 6 3.68 10.99 11.37
C PHE A 6 3.72 11.39 12.84
N LEU A 7 4.82 11.01 13.48
CA LEU A 7 5.18 11.43 14.84
C LEU A 7 6.41 12.33 14.76
N THR A 8 6.45 13.31 15.65
CA THR A 8 7.64 14.16 15.85
C THR A 8 8.38 13.73 17.11
N ALA A 9 9.66 14.09 17.22
CA ALA A 9 10.41 13.85 18.45
C ALA A 9 9.85 14.63 19.67
N ALA A 10 9.08 15.69 19.43
CA ALA A 10 8.57 16.58 20.47
C ALA A 10 7.22 16.14 21.06
N SER A 11 6.46 15.27 20.35
CA SER A 11 5.13 14.82 20.81
C SER A 11 4.85 13.38 20.39
N PRO A 12 4.22 12.58 21.26
CA PRO A 12 3.70 11.26 20.91
C PRO A 12 2.40 11.32 20.10
N ASP A 13 1.81 12.50 19.91
CA ASP A 13 0.56 12.65 19.20
C ASP A 13 0.76 12.48 17.70
N VAL A 14 -0.12 11.72 17.07
CA VAL A 14 -0.09 11.50 15.62
C VAL A 14 -0.52 12.77 14.91
N CYS A 15 0.35 13.28 14.04
CA CYS A 15 0.04 14.37 13.14
C CYS A 15 -0.49 13.82 11.81
N PHE A 16 -1.55 14.42 11.28
CA PHE A 16 -1.98 14.25 9.90
C PHE A 16 -1.59 15.49 9.10
N GLY A 17 -0.96 15.29 7.96
CA GLY A 17 -0.39 16.39 7.20
C GLY A 17 -0.04 16.05 5.76
N VAL A 18 0.76 16.90 5.16
CA VAL A 18 1.16 16.83 3.76
C VAL A 18 2.65 17.10 3.62
N VAL A 19 3.26 16.54 2.58
CA VAL A 19 4.66 16.84 2.23
C VAL A 19 4.71 18.08 1.36
N ILE A 20 5.48 19.08 1.79
CA ILE A 20 5.77 20.33 1.04
C ILE A 20 7.28 20.50 0.99
N GLN A 21 7.89 20.53 -0.20
CA GLN A 21 9.34 20.75 -0.40
C GLN A 21 10.22 19.91 0.55
N ASN A 22 9.92 18.63 0.70
CA ASN A 22 10.61 17.70 1.60
C ASN A 22 10.42 18.00 3.12
N GLN A 23 9.38 18.76 3.48
CA GLN A 23 8.97 18.99 4.86
C GLN A 23 7.66 18.27 5.15
N ALA A 24 7.55 17.66 6.32
CA ALA A 24 6.31 17.17 6.89
C ALA A 24 5.57 18.35 7.54
N VAL A 25 4.43 18.74 7.00
CA VAL A 25 3.66 19.89 7.49
C VAL A 25 2.29 19.44 7.99
N PRO A 26 2.00 19.56 9.30
CA PRO A 26 0.69 19.22 9.84
C PRO A 26 -0.43 20.09 9.26
N PHE A 27 -1.57 19.51 8.91
CA PHE A 27 -2.73 20.28 8.49
C PHE A 27 -3.23 21.24 9.58
N ALA A 28 -3.12 20.88 10.84
CA ALA A 28 -3.47 21.77 11.95
C ALA A 28 -2.66 23.09 11.89
N VAL A 29 -1.39 23.03 11.55
CA VAL A 29 -0.52 24.22 11.38
C VAL A 29 -0.90 24.99 10.12
N LEU A 30 -1.09 24.33 8.98
CA LEU A 30 -1.51 24.96 7.73
C LEU A 30 -2.83 25.71 7.90
N GLN A 31 -3.83 25.06 8.50
CA GLN A 31 -5.13 25.67 8.76
C GLN A 31 -5.03 26.92 9.62
N LYS A 32 -4.25 26.84 10.71
CA LYS A 32 -4.04 27.98 11.61
C LYS A 32 -3.40 29.16 10.90
N LYS A 33 -2.32 28.92 10.15
CA LYS A 33 -1.57 29.98 9.44
C LYS A 33 -2.34 30.57 8.27
N ALA A 34 -3.03 29.74 7.49
CA ALA A 34 -3.85 30.19 6.37
C ALA A 34 -5.20 30.79 6.78
N GLY A 35 -5.56 30.75 8.07
CA GLY A 35 -6.86 31.22 8.55
C GLY A 35 -8.04 30.41 8.02
N LYS A 36 -7.83 29.14 7.65
CA LYS A 36 -8.83 28.23 7.06
C LYS A 36 -9.02 27.01 7.95
N ALA A 37 -9.86 27.10 8.97
CA ALA A 37 -10.18 25.97 9.83
C ALA A 37 -11.23 25.04 9.21
N THR A 38 -11.00 23.74 9.26
CA THR A 38 -11.98 22.71 8.90
C THR A 38 -11.77 21.44 9.73
N PRO A 39 -12.82 20.78 10.19
CA PRO A 39 -12.70 19.48 10.86
C PRO A 39 -12.35 18.34 9.89
N HIS A 40 -12.50 18.54 8.57
CA HIS A 40 -12.28 17.52 7.55
C HIS A 40 -10.81 17.06 7.44
N LEU A 41 -9.87 17.82 7.99
CA LEU A 41 -8.44 17.56 7.97
C LEU A 41 -7.85 17.31 9.36
N ALA A 42 -8.68 16.95 10.34
CA ALA A 42 -8.24 16.61 11.68
C ALA A 42 -7.38 15.35 11.70
N ASP A 43 -7.76 14.35 10.92
CA ASP A 43 -7.10 13.06 10.78
C ASP A 43 -7.40 12.43 9.40
N SER A 44 -6.76 11.30 9.12
CA SER A 44 -6.94 10.59 7.83
C SER A 44 -8.37 10.04 7.65
N ARG A 45 -9.03 9.64 8.72
CA ARG A 45 -10.42 9.14 8.68
C ARG A 45 -11.38 10.26 8.31
N SER A 46 -11.25 11.42 8.95
CA SER A 46 -12.02 12.62 8.64
C SER A 46 -11.80 13.07 7.20
N TYR A 47 -10.54 13.00 6.72
CA TYR A 47 -10.21 13.28 5.33
C TYR A 47 -10.98 12.36 4.36
N LEU A 48 -10.90 11.04 4.54
CA LEU A 48 -11.56 10.07 3.67
C LEU A 48 -13.08 10.19 3.69
N ALA A 49 -13.66 10.40 4.87
CA ALA A 49 -15.12 10.53 5.03
C ALA A 49 -15.71 11.77 4.34
N ASN A 50 -14.91 12.83 4.17
CA ASN A 50 -15.38 14.12 3.61
C ASN A 50 -14.89 14.40 2.19
N LEU A 51 -14.43 13.38 1.45
CA LEU A 51 -14.12 13.52 0.03
C LEU A 51 -15.37 13.86 -0.79
N PRO A 52 -15.26 14.69 -1.83
CA PRO A 52 -14.07 15.37 -2.38
C PRO A 52 -13.71 16.69 -1.68
N ASP A 53 -14.53 17.20 -0.77
CA ASP A 53 -14.34 18.52 -0.16
C ASP A 53 -13.05 18.62 0.67
N SER A 54 -12.70 17.58 1.41
CA SER A 54 -11.45 17.50 2.17
C SER A 54 -10.23 17.56 1.25
N GLU A 55 -10.25 16.89 0.10
CA GLU A 55 -9.16 16.93 -0.86
C GLU A 55 -8.99 18.32 -1.49
N ARG A 56 -10.10 18.98 -1.84
CA ARG A 56 -10.09 20.35 -2.36
C ARG A 56 -9.45 21.30 -1.36
N VAL A 57 -9.88 21.27 -0.10
CA VAL A 57 -9.32 22.14 0.95
C VAL A 57 -7.85 21.80 1.23
N ALA A 58 -7.48 20.51 1.24
CA ALA A 58 -6.10 20.10 1.42
C ALA A 58 -5.18 20.64 0.30
N LYS A 59 -5.63 20.60 -0.96
CA LYS A 59 -4.91 21.17 -2.11
C LYS A 59 -4.76 22.69 -2.03
N GLU A 60 -5.79 23.39 -1.58
CA GLU A 60 -5.73 24.85 -1.35
C GLU A 60 -4.70 25.19 -0.28
N LEU A 61 -4.68 24.44 0.83
CA LEU A 61 -3.73 24.61 1.92
C LEU A 61 -2.30 24.24 1.49
N LEU A 62 -2.13 23.17 0.68
CA LEU A 62 -0.85 22.79 0.10
C LEU A 62 -0.29 23.92 -0.76
N ALA A 63 -1.08 24.46 -1.68
CA ALA A 63 -0.66 25.54 -2.56
C ALA A 63 -0.30 26.81 -1.77
N TRP A 64 -1.09 27.14 -0.75
CA TRP A 64 -0.78 28.25 0.14
C TRP A 64 0.52 27.99 0.92
N GLY A 65 0.68 26.80 1.50
CA GLY A 65 1.85 26.43 2.29
C GLY A 65 3.14 26.40 1.47
N ASP A 66 3.08 26.00 0.21
CA ASP A 66 4.22 25.98 -0.70
C ASP A 66 4.78 27.39 -0.95
N LEU A 67 3.90 28.39 -1.08
CA LEU A 67 4.27 29.80 -1.25
C LEU A 67 4.79 30.45 0.05
N HIS A 68 4.37 29.99 1.22
CA HIS A 68 4.63 30.60 2.51
C HIS A 68 5.53 29.76 3.42
N LEU A 69 6.15 28.70 2.90
CA LEU A 69 6.92 27.75 3.72
C LEU A 69 8.04 28.43 4.51
N GLY A 70 8.65 29.48 3.96
CA GLY A 70 9.68 30.28 4.64
C GLY A 70 9.20 31.05 5.87
N GLU A 71 7.88 31.16 6.08
CA GLU A 71 7.27 31.85 7.22
C GLU A 71 6.97 30.89 8.39
N PHE A 72 7.26 29.59 8.23
CA PHE A 72 7.03 28.59 9.27
C PHE A 72 8.16 28.64 10.29
N GLY A 73 7.78 28.75 11.55
CA GLY A 73 8.71 28.73 12.67
C GLY A 73 9.17 27.33 13.04
N THR A 74 10.12 27.29 13.97
CA THR A 74 10.62 26.04 14.53
C THR A 74 9.47 25.22 15.13
N GLY A 75 9.33 23.94 14.72
CA GLY A 75 8.30 23.03 15.18
C GLY A 75 6.95 23.17 14.46
N GLU A 76 6.80 24.05 13.49
CA GLU A 76 5.59 24.17 12.66
C GLU A 76 5.67 23.33 11.37
N CYS A 77 6.88 23.06 10.90
CA CYS A 77 7.20 22.07 9.87
C CYS A 77 8.46 21.30 10.29
N HIS A 78 8.64 20.10 9.73
CA HIS A 78 9.74 19.21 10.10
C HIS A 78 10.38 18.62 8.86
N PRO A 79 11.73 18.58 8.75
CA PRO A 79 12.38 17.80 7.69
C PRO A 79 11.83 16.37 7.68
N LEU A 80 11.53 15.86 6.49
CA LEU A 80 10.85 14.56 6.35
C LEU A 80 11.67 13.41 6.98
N GLU A 81 13.00 13.50 6.95
CA GLU A 81 13.92 12.57 7.58
C GLU A 81 13.97 12.65 9.13
N MET A 82 13.39 13.72 9.72
CA MET A 82 13.37 13.94 11.17
C MET A 82 12.05 13.51 11.83
N VAL A 83 11.11 13.01 11.03
CA VAL A 83 9.83 12.50 11.54
C VAL A 83 9.77 10.99 11.37
N ARG A 84 9.00 10.33 12.22
CA ARG A 84 8.65 8.93 12.03
C ARG A 84 7.36 8.85 11.25
N LEU A 85 7.43 8.41 10.01
CA LEU A 85 6.26 8.17 9.17
C LEU A 85 5.54 6.91 9.65
N LEU A 86 4.22 6.98 9.68
CA LEU A 86 3.32 5.88 9.99
C LEU A 86 2.65 5.41 8.69
N GLU A 87 1.82 4.37 8.78
CA GLU A 87 0.88 4.08 7.71
C GLU A 87 0.05 5.34 7.40
N PRO A 88 -0.13 5.71 6.12
CA PRO A 88 -0.64 7.05 5.79
C PRO A 88 -2.12 7.24 6.09
N VAL A 89 -2.85 6.15 6.37
CA VAL A 89 -4.26 6.15 6.76
C VAL A 89 -4.50 5.20 7.93
N GLU A 90 -5.49 5.46 8.74
CA GLU A 90 -6.00 4.49 9.71
C GLU A 90 -6.77 3.41 8.97
N VAL A 91 -6.19 2.23 8.87
CA VAL A 91 -6.71 1.14 8.06
C VAL A 91 -7.82 0.40 8.83
N ALA A 92 -9.04 0.43 8.31
CA ALA A 92 -10.17 -0.31 8.87
C ALA A 92 -10.30 -1.73 8.29
N ALA A 93 -9.87 -1.93 7.06
CA ALA A 93 -9.82 -3.22 6.38
C ALA A 93 -8.78 -3.17 5.27
N LEU A 94 -8.11 -4.29 5.03
CA LEU A 94 -7.17 -4.47 3.93
C LEU A 94 -7.49 -5.79 3.23
N PHE A 95 -7.67 -5.73 1.91
CA PHE A 95 -7.95 -6.88 1.07
C PHE A 95 -6.90 -6.94 -0.02
N ASP A 96 -6.24 -8.07 -0.14
CA ASP A 96 -5.32 -8.34 -1.22
C ASP A 96 -6.00 -9.19 -2.30
N PHE A 97 -5.85 -8.78 -3.56
CA PHE A 97 -6.52 -9.37 -4.71
C PHE A 97 -5.50 -9.89 -5.71
N GLY A 98 -5.52 -11.16 -5.99
CA GLY A 98 -4.74 -11.77 -7.07
C GLY A 98 -5.27 -11.38 -8.47
N LEU A 99 -5.15 -10.11 -8.85
CA LEU A 99 -5.74 -9.57 -10.08
C LEU A 99 -4.87 -9.76 -11.33
N THR A 100 -3.57 -9.95 -11.18
CA THR A 100 -2.64 -9.98 -12.30
C THR A 100 -2.38 -11.40 -12.79
N PRO A 101 -2.97 -11.85 -13.94
CA PRO A 101 -2.79 -13.20 -14.45
C PRO A 101 -1.31 -13.57 -14.69
N ARG A 102 -0.49 -12.59 -15.07
CA ARG A 102 0.96 -12.78 -15.26
C ARG A 102 1.66 -13.09 -13.95
N HIS A 103 1.31 -12.38 -12.86
CA HIS A 103 1.86 -12.64 -11.52
C HIS A 103 1.52 -14.06 -11.08
N LEU A 104 0.25 -14.44 -11.17
CA LEU A 104 -0.21 -15.79 -10.80
C LEU A 104 0.52 -16.88 -11.60
N LYS A 105 0.70 -16.67 -12.92
CA LYS A 105 1.46 -17.59 -13.77
C LYS A 105 2.93 -17.70 -13.33
N ASN A 106 3.60 -16.57 -13.14
CA ASN A 106 5.00 -16.54 -12.70
C ASN A 106 5.16 -17.19 -11.32
N SER A 107 4.25 -16.94 -10.39
CA SER A 107 4.25 -17.57 -9.07
C SER A 107 4.08 -19.06 -9.17
N ALA A 108 3.15 -19.56 -10.00
CA ALA A 108 2.97 -21.00 -10.23
C ALA A 108 4.23 -21.63 -10.84
N GLU A 109 4.89 -20.98 -11.81
CA GLU A 109 6.14 -21.47 -12.41
C GLU A 109 7.29 -21.54 -11.38
N VAL A 110 7.40 -20.55 -10.51
CA VAL A 110 8.40 -20.53 -9.43
C VAL A 110 8.11 -21.64 -8.43
N LEU A 111 6.86 -21.77 -7.98
CA LEU A 111 6.45 -22.83 -7.05
C LEU A 111 6.73 -24.24 -7.60
N MET A 112 6.51 -24.46 -8.91
CA MET A 112 6.83 -25.75 -9.55
C MET A 112 8.34 -26.04 -9.59
N LYS A 113 9.20 -25.03 -9.63
CA LYS A 113 10.66 -25.24 -9.50
C LYS A 113 11.04 -25.72 -8.10
N TYR A 114 10.32 -25.30 -7.06
CA TYR A 114 10.53 -25.77 -5.69
C TYR A 114 10.04 -27.17 -5.43
N GLU A 115 9.17 -27.71 -6.27
CA GLU A 115 8.69 -29.07 -6.19
C GLU A 115 9.84 -30.09 -6.16
N LYS A 116 10.90 -29.83 -6.94
CA LYS A 116 12.09 -30.68 -6.99
C LYS A 116 12.80 -30.81 -5.64
N ASP A 117 12.77 -29.73 -4.85
CA ASP A 117 13.46 -29.65 -3.56
C ASP A 117 12.57 -30.07 -2.38
N ASN A 118 11.24 -30.14 -2.60
CA ASN A 118 10.23 -30.46 -1.57
C ASN A 118 9.16 -31.42 -2.10
N PRO A 119 9.48 -32.70 -2.32
CA PRO A 119 8.56 -33.66 -2.94
C PRO A 119 7.29 -33.89 -2.12
N GLN A 120 7.28 -33.59 -0.81
CA GLN A 120 6.11 -33.75 0.06
C GLN A 120 5.01 -32.71 -0.24
N THR A 121 5.38 -31.53 -0.72
CA THR A 121 4.45 -30.45 -1.08
C THR A 121 4.08 -30.46 -2.56
N ALA A 122 4.75 -31.26 -3.37
CA ALA A 122 4.55 -31.35 -4.82
C ALA A 122 3.08 -31.53 -5.25
N PRO A 123 2.29 -32.45 -4.65
CA PRO A 123 0.89 -32.62 -5.03
C PRO A 123 0.03 -31.37 -4.78
N LEU A 124 0.31 -30.63 -3.69
CA LEU A 124 -0.41 -29.40 -3.35
C LEU A 124 -0.05 -28.27 -4.32
N LEU A 125 1.22 -28.16 -4.68
CA LEU A 125 1.70 -27.17 -5.66
C LEU A 125 1.14 -27.42 -7.06
N GLN A 126 1.07 -28.68 -7.48
CA GLN A 126 0.45 -29.07 -8.75
C GLN A 126 -1.06 -28.76 -8.76
N ALA A 127 -1.76 -29.06 -7.68
CA ALA A 127 -3.18 -28.75 -7.53
C ALA A 127 -3.43 -27.23 -7.59
N PHE A 128 -2.59 -26.46 -6.93
CA PHE A 128 -2.63 -24.98 -6.96
C PHE A 128 -2.35 -24.46 -8.37
N ALA A 129 -1.25 -24.85 -8.99
CA ALA A 129 -0.89 -24.43 -10.34
C ALA A 129 -2.02 -24.76 -11.34
N LYS A 130 -2.61 -25.94 -11.23
CA LYS A 130 -3.77 -26.34 -12.04
C LYS A 130 -5.00 -25.47 -11.79
N ALA A 131 -5.28 -25.13 -10.54
CA ALA A 131 -6.40 -24.26 -10.17
C ALA A 131 -6.21 -22.82 -10.68
N VAL A 132 -4.99 -22.26 -10.54
CA VAL A 132 -4.63 -20.91 -11.03
C VAL A 132 -4.68 -20.82 -12.56
N MET A 133 -4.26 -21.89 -13.25
CA MET A 133 -4.24 -21.96 -14.71
C MET A 133 -5.58 -22.36 -15.33
N ALA A 134 -6.52 -22.83 -14.52
CA ALA A 134 -7.84 -23.22 -15.01
C ALA A 134 -8.61 -22.00 -15.54
N PRO A 135 -9.34 -22.13 -16.67
CA PRO A 135 -10.24 -21.10 -17.13
C PRO A 135 -11.23 -20.76 -16.03
N LYS A 136 -11.29 -19.47 -15.62
CA LYS A 136 -12.30 -19.04 -14.66
C LYS A 136 -13.69 -19.19 -15.27
N PRO A 137 -14.69 -19.69 -14.51
CA PRO A 137 -16.07 -19.72 -14.98
C PRO A 137 -16.51 -18.27 -15.33
N LYS A 138 -17.10 -18.09 -16.49
CA LYS A 138 -17.71 -16.80 -16.82
C LYS A 138 -18.80 -16.47 -15.80
N ALA A 139 -18.81 -15.24 -15.33
CA ALA A 139 -19.90 -14.76 -14.48
C ALA A 139 -21.24 -14.93 -15.20
N ALA A 140 -22.27 -15.30 -14.46
CA ALA A 140 -23.64 -15.32 -15.00
C ALA A 140 -24.02 -13.91 -15.47
N PRO A 141 -24.83 -13.77 -16.53
CA PRO A 141 -25.27 -12.47 -17.02
C PRO A 141 -25.83 -11.59 -15.88
N GLY A 142 -25.31 -10.37 -15.76
CA GLY A 142 -25.73 -9.41 -14.73
C GLY A 142 -25.10 -9.61 -13.35
N ARG A 143 -24.17 -10.56 -13.19
CA ARG A 143 -23.37 -10.70 -11.97
C ARG A 143 -21.93 -10.27 -12.21
N PRO A 144 -21.30 -9.54 -11.28
CA PRO A 144 -19.88 -9.24 -11.38
C PRO A 144 -19.06 -10.55 -11.30
N GLU A 145 -17.89 -10.57 -11.93
CA GLU A 145 -16.94 -11.66 -11.75
C GLU A 145 -16.58 -11.79 -10.26
N ALA A 146 -16.56 -13.04 -9.78
CA ALA A 146 -16.08 -13.31 -8.45
C ALA A 146 -14.56 -13.12 -8.41
N LEU A 147 -14.11 -12.12 -7.66
CA LEU A 147 -12.70 -11.89 -7.41
C LEU A 147 -12.27 -12.69 -6.18
N SER A 148 -11.16 -13.41 -6.32
CA SER A 148 -10.51 -14.03 -5.16
C SER A 148 -9.71 -12.97 -4.42
N TYR A 149 -9.85 -12.94 -3.11
CA TYR A 149 -9.08 -12.05 -2.26
C TYR A 149 -8.74 -12.71 -0.93
N TYR A 150 -7.70 -12.23 -0.32
CA TYR A 150 -7.26 -12.56 1.01
C TYR A 150 -7.55 -11.37 1.94
N LYS A 151 -8.00 -11.65 3.15
CA LYS A 151 -8.20 -10.62 4.20
C LYS A 151 -6.94 -10.51 5.03
N CYS A 152 -6.27 -9.38 4.93
CA CYS A 152 -5.06 -9.14 5.69
C CYS A 152 -5.38 -8.90 7.18
N ASN A 153 -4.44 -9.29 8.05
CA ASN A 153 -4.53 -9.02 9.47
C ASN A 153 -4.24 -7.54 9.76
N MET A 154 -5.25 -6.84 10.27
CA MET A 154 -5.13 -5.42 10.58
C MET A 154 -4.09 -5.14 11.68
N ASN A 155 -3.82 -6.11 12.57
CA ASN A 155 -2.84 -5.96 13.65
C ASN A 155 -1.39 -6.11 13.17
N SER A 156 -1.18 -6.55 11.94
CA SER A 156 0.15 -6.72 11.34
C SER A 156 0.57 -5.53 10.46
N ILE A 157 -0.30 -4.52 10.32
CA ILE A 157 0.01 -3.33 9.51
C ILE A 157 1.01 -2.45 10.24
N VAL A 158 2.02 -2.02 9.50
CA VAL A 158 3.06 -1.12 9.97
C VAL A 158 3.42 -0.09 8.90
N GLY A 159 3.94 1.05 9.35
CA GLY A 159 4.41 2.12 8.48
C GLY A 159 5.84 1.94 7.98
N ASP A 160 6.37 3.02 7.43
CA ASP A 160 7.72 3.09 6.88
C ASP A 160 8.79 2.92 7.97
N GLY A 161 9.88 2.23 7.63
CA GLY A 161 11.02 2.01 8.54
C GLY A 161 10.79 0.99 9.66
N GLU A 162 9.58 0.43 9.80
CA GLU A 162 9.32 -0.63 10.77
C GLU A 162 9.99 -1.94 10.35
N THR A 163 10.55 -2.63 11.33
CA THR A 163 11.17 -3.94 11.10
C THR A 163 10.13 -5.05 11.12
N VAL A 164 10.10 -5.85 10.07
CA VAL A 164 9.37 -7.13 10.04
C VAL A 164 10.23 -8.18 10.74
N PRO A 165 9.82 -8.71 11.90
CA PRO A 165 10.59 -9.76 12.57
C PRO A 165 10.50 -11.05 11.74
N TRP A 166 11.66 -11.73 11.58
CA TRP A 166 11.68 -13.03 10.90
C TRP A 166 10.98 -14.08 11.76
N PRO A 167 9.87 -14.67 11.30
CA PRO A 167 9.17 -15.69 12.10
C PRO A 167 9.99 -16.97 12.23
N PRO A 168 9.98 -17.63 13.41
CA PRO A 168 10.78 -18.83 13.64
C PRO A 168 10.29 -20.07 12.87
N TYR A 169 9.09 -20.02 12.31
CA TYR A 169 8.48 -21.14 11.58
C TYR A 169 8.79 -21.13 10.07
N THR A 170 9.47 -20.13 9.56
CA THR A 170 9.81 -20.03 8.15
C THR A 170 11.31 -19.80 7.93
N SER A 171 11.87 -20.45 6.95
CA SER A 171 13.20 -20.21 6.44
C SER A 171 13.23 -19.32 5.20
N ARG A 172 12.04 -18.82 4.76
CA ARG A 172 11.88 -18.24 3.44
C ARG A 172 10.86 -17.11 3.41
N LEU A 173 11.29 -15.93 3.86
CA LEU A 173 10.54 -14.71 3.69
C LEU A 173 10.79 -14.11 2.30
N ASP A 174 9.74 -13.56 1.71
CA ASP A 174 9.76 -12.86 0.43
C ASP A 174 9.00 -11.54 0.55
N VAL A 175 9.34 -10.58 -0.29
CA VAL A 175 8.67 -9.29 -0.41
C VAL A 175 7.71 -9.32 -1.59
N GLU A 176 6.54 -8.76 -1.42
CA GLU A 176 5.54 -8.57 -2.47
C GLU A 176 5.19 -7.09 -2.60
N PRO A 177 5.97 -6.31 -3.39
CA PRO A 177 5.65 -4.91 -3.62
C PRO A 177 4.40 -4.79 -4.49
N GLU A 178 3.40 -4.11 -3.95
CA GLU A 178 2.07 -3.97 -4.54
C GLU A 178 1.61 -2.52 -4.56
N LEU A 179 0.59 -2.25 -5.37
CA LEU A 179 -0.12 -0.99 -5.38
C LEU A 179 -1.42 -1.14 -4.59
N ALA A 180 -1.49 -0.52 -3.43
CA ALA A 180 -2.72 -0.45 -2.67
C ALA A 180 -3.58 0.73 -3.13
N VAL A 181 -4.87 0.47 -3.38
CA VAL A 181 -5.88 1.48 -3.63
C VAL A 181 -6.56 1.85 -2.32
N VAL A 182 -6.50 3.11 -1.93
CA VAL A 182 -7.20 3.59 -0.75
C VAL A 182 -8.61 4.05 -1.15
N TYR A 183 -9.61 3.40 -0.56
CA TYR A 183 -11.00 3.77 -0.77
C TYR A 183 -11.38 4.99 0.08
N GLY A 184 -12.10 5.91 -0.54
CA GLY A 184 -12.66 7.09 0.10
C GLY A 184 -14.10 6.85 0.56
N ASN A 185 -15.04 7.50 -0.14
CA ASN A 185 -16.47 7.40 0.13
C ASN A 185 -17.28 7.21 -1.17
N GLU A 186 -18.62 7.18 -1.08
CA GLU A 186 -19.49 6.98 -2.25
C GLU A 186 -19.36 8.07 -3.32
N LYS A 187 -18.99 9.31 -2.93
CA LYS A 187 -18.83 10.44 -3.87
C LYS A 187 -17.49 10.40 -4.59
N GLN A 188 -16.45 9.90 -3.92
CA GLN A 188 -15.11 9.71 -4.46
C GLN A 188 -14.57 8.36 -3.99
N PRO A 189 -14.87 7.27 -4.72
CA PRO A 189 -14.51 5.92 -4.29
C PRO A 189 -13.00 5.69 -4.18
N VAL A 190 -12.18 6.30 -5.02
CA VAL A 190 -10.72 6.20 -4.97
C VAL A 190 -10.15 7.50 -4.41
N ALA A 191 -9.60 7.42 -3.20
CA ALA A 191 -8.92 8.54 -2.54
C ALA A 191 -7.47 8.71 -3.04
N GLY A 192 -6.83 7.63 -3.44
CA GLY A 192 -5.46 7.61 -3.92
C GLY A 192 -4.82 6.24 -3.77
N PHE A 193 -3.49 6.24 -3.78
CA PHE A 193 -2.69 5.03 -3.86
C PHE A 193 -1.56 5.05 -2.82
N CYS A 194 -1.21 3.87 -2.32
CA CYS A 194 -0.04 3.64 -1.47
C CYS A 194 0.80 2.51 -2.04
N ILE A 195 2.07 2.44 -1.65
CA ILE A 195 2.85 1.21 -1.80
C ILE A 195 2.48 0.27 -0.65
N PHE A 196 2.31 -0.98 -0.97
CA PHE A 196 2.07 -2.06 -0.01
C PHE A 196 3.12 -3.15 -0.21
N ASN A 197 3.63 -3.70 0.88
CA ASN A 197 4.50 -4.86 0.86
C ASN A 197 3.86 -5.96 1.70
N ASP A 198 3.32 -6.96 1.00
CA ASP A 198 2.72 -8.14 1.61
C ASP A 198 3.78 -9.22 1.83
N VAL A 199 4.48 -9.13 2.94
CA VAL A 199 5.56 -10.06 3.28
C VAL A 199 5.04 -11.48 3.44
N SER A 200 5.66 -12.43 2.76
CA SER A 200 5.16 -13.78 2.60
C SER A 200 6.15 -14.85 3.05
N ALA A 201 5.67 -15.84 3.81
CA ALA A 201 6.43 -17.05 4.16
C ALA A 201 6.24 -18.12 3.07
N ARG A 202 7.12 -18.19 2.09
CA ARG A 202 6.94 -18.98 0.87
C ARG A 202 7.00 -20.49 1.06
N ASP A 203 7.70 -20.96 2.07
CA ASP A 203 7.78 -22.40 2.41
C ASP A 203 6.54 -22.89 3.16
N VAL A 204 5.78 -21.98 3.78
CA VAL A 204 4.50 -22.27 4.45
C VAL A 204 3.33 -22.21 3.45
N GLN A 205 3.39 -21.31 2.49
CA GLN A 205 2.33 -21.00 1.55
C GLN A 205 1.69 -22.22 0.87
N PRO A 206 2.44 -23.26 0.38
CA PRO A 206 1.84 -24.41 -0.29
C PRO A 206 0.89 -25.22 0.57
N THR A 207 1.09 -25.25 1.88
CA THR A 207 0.25 -26.00 2.81
C THR A 207 -1.04 -25.27 3.17
N GLU A 208 -1.10 -23.96 2.94
CA GLU A 208 -2.22 -23.09 3.35
C GLU A 208 -3.18 -22.72 2.23
N PHE A 209 -2.90 -23.08 0.97
CA PHE A 209 -3.74 -22.68 -0.17
C PHE A 209 -5.21 -23.10 -0.06
N VAL A 210 -5.50 -24.22 0.59
CA VAL A 210 -6.87 -24.75 0.71
C VAL A 210 -7.64 -24.08 1.83
N GLY A 211 -6.93 -23.69 2.89
CA GLY A 211 -7.52 -23.13 4.11
C GLY A 211 -7.52 -21.59 4.20
N GLY A 212 -6.95 -20.93 3.21
CA GLY A 212 -6.63 -19.50 3.28
C GLY A 212 -5.25 -19.25 3.89
N PHE A 213 -4.72 -18.07 3.70
CA PHE A 213 -3.38 -17.74 4.17
C PHE A 213 -3.42 -17.33 5.65
N CYS A 214 -2.77 -18.12 6.49
CA CYS A 214 -2.61 -17.85 7.92
C CYS A 214 -1.15 -17.45 8.21
N LEU A 215 -0.31 -18.43 8.53
CA LEU A 215 1.11 -18.18 8.85
C LEU A 215 1.91 -17.63 7.67
N THR A 216 1.45 -17.85 6.43
CA THR A 216 2.08 -17.33 5.22
C THR A 216 2.09 -15.80 5.19
N LYS A 217 0.99 -15.17 5.59
CA LYS A 217 0.71 -13.74 5.44
C LYS A 217 0.46 -13.03 6.78
N ASP A 218 -0.09 -13.75 7.75
CA ASP A 218 -0.62 -13.21 9.00
C ASP A 218 0.45 -13.10 10.11
N MET A 219 1.69 -12.88 9.70
CA MET A 219 2.79 -12.71 10.62
C MET A 219 2.76 -11.32 11.29
N SER A 220 3.35 -11.22 12.46
CA SER A 220 3.48 -9.95 13.17
C SER A 220 4.24 -8.94 12.30
N LYS A 221 3.65 -7.76 12.07
CA LYS A 221 4.24 -6.68 11.26
C LYS A 221 4.56 -7.05 9.81
N GLY A 222 3.85 -8.02 9.24
CA GLY A 222 4.08 -8.49 7.86
C GLY A 222 3.50 -7.58 6.79
N ASN A 223 2.53 -6.73 7.12
CA ASN A 223 1.84 -5.85 6.17
C ASN A 223 2.41 -4.43 6.27
N GLN A 224 3.32 -4.04 5.38
CA GLN A 224 3.91 -2.71 5.38
C GLN A 224 3.17 -1.80 4.40
N LEU A 225 2.61 -0.68 4.88
CA LEU A 225 1.82 0.25 4.09
C LEU A 225 2.40 1.66 4.15
N GLY A 226 2.61 2.27 3.01
CA GLY A 226 2.99 3.67 2.94
C GLY A 226 4.26 3.94 2.15
N PRO A 227 5.02 4.99 2.48
CA PRO A 227 4.75 5.96 3.56
C PRO A 227 3.70 7.03 3.22
N TYR A 228 3.27 7.14 1.94
CA TYR A 228 2.40 8.19 1.46
C TYR A 228 1.06 7.66 0.97
N LEU A 229 -0.02 8.40 1.24
CA LEU A 229 -1.20 8.36 0.39
C LEU A 229 -1.00 9.41 -0.71
N VAL A 230 -0.82 8.94 -1.93
CA VAL A 230 -0.66 9.78 -3.12
C VAL A 230 -2.01 9.92 -3.80
N THR A 231 -2.50 11.14 -3.96
CA THR A 231 -3.81 11.40 -4.58
C THR A 231 -3.84 10.99 -6.05
N SER A 232 -5.02 10.60 -6.54
CA SER A 232 -5.20 10.03 -7.87
C SER A 232 -4.74 10.94 -9.00
N ASP A 233 -4.86 12.27 -8.84
CA ASP A 233 -4.41 13.25 -9.83
C ASP A 233 -2.88 13.32 -9.98
N GLU A 234 -2.13 13.00 -8.91
CA GLU A 234 -0.67 12.95 -8.97
C GLU A 234 -0.15 11.63 -9.58
N VAL A 235 -0.86 10.53 -9.34
CA VAL A 235 -0.50 9.22 -9.91
C VAL A 235 -0.93 9.10 -11.37
N GLY A 236 -2.06 9.71 -11.75
CA GLY A 236 -2.66 9.54 -13.06
C GLY A 236 -3.24 8.14 -13.26
N ASP A 237 -3.06 7.57 -14.45
CA ASP A 237 -3.46 6.19 -14.73
C ASP A 237 -2.35 5.22 -14.33
N PRO A 238 -2.50 4.48 -13.22
CA PRO A 238 -1.46 3.57 -12.75
C PRO A 238 -1.19 2.40 -13.71
N SER A 239 -2.07 2.15 -14.67
CA SER A 239 -1.87 1.12 -15.70
C SER A 239 -0.90 1.57 -16.81
N CYS A 240 -0.67 2.87 -16.97
CA CYS A 240 0.21 3.43 -18.00
C CYS A 240 1.69 3.26 -17.66
N ASP A 241 2.09 3.42 -16.41
CA ASP A 241 3.51 3.37 -16.00
C ASP A 241 4.10 1.97 -16.12
N ALA A 242 3.29 0.93 -15.96
CA ALA A 242 3.72 -0.45 -16.19
C ALA A 242 4.16 -0.74 -17.65
N ARG A 243 3.82 0.12 -18.59
CA ARG A 243 4.23 0.01 -20.01
C ARG A 243 5.54 0.74 -20.31
N HIS A 244 5.85 1.83 -19.62
CA HIS A 244 7.07 2.61 -19.83
C HIS A 244 8.31 1.99 -19.21
N SER A 245 8.18 1.31 -18.06
CA SER A 245 9.31 0.61 -17.43
C SER A 245 9.83 -0.60 -18.23
N ARG A 246 9.08 -1.07 -19.25
CA ARG A 246 9.52 -2.18 -20.10
C ARG A 246 10.46 -1.78 -21.23
N SER A 247 10.39 -0.55 -21.74
CA SER A 247 11.24 -0.11 -22.86
C SER A 247 12.69 0.15 -22.46
N SER A 248 12.95 0.43 -21.16
CA SER A 248 14.30 0.70 -20.67
C SER A 248 15.06 -0.52 -20.15
N LEU A 249 14.37 -1.67 -19.96
CA LEU A 249 15.01 -2.91 -19.50
C LEU A 249 15.31 -3.90 -20.63
N ASP A 250 14.61 -3.78 -21.79
CA ASP A 250 14.83 -4.65 -22.95
C ASP A 250 15.98 -4.21 -23.86
N ASP A 251 16.49 -2.97 -23.69
CA ASP A 251 17.64 -2.45 -24.48
C ASP A 251 19.02 -2.71 -23.83
N GLY A 252 19.07 -3.43 -22.72
CA GLY A 252 20.29 -3.84 -22.00
C GLY A 252 20.97 -5.07 -22.60
N GLY A 253 21.31 -4.97 -23.85
CA GLY A 253 22.56 -5.48 -24.40
C GLY A 253 22.92 -6.95 -24.26
N GLY A 254 22.59 -7.71 -25.25
CA GLY A 254 23.45 -8.79 -25.63
C GLY A 254 24.85 -8.28 -25.99
N ARG A 255 25.87 -8.91 -25.44
CA ARG A 255 27.21 -9.04 -26.07
C ARG A 255 28.06 -10.13 -25.44
N PRO A 256 29.09 -10.44 -26.17
CA PRO A 256 29.23 -11.77 -26.79
C PRO A 256 29.87 -12.75 -25.83
#